data_2ea36c9a82d90a2902c6d97c5d646f0a
#
_entry.id   2ea36c9a82d90a2902c6d97c5d646f0a
#
_cell.length_a   1.000
_cell.length_b   1.000
_cell.length_c   1.000
_cell.angle_alpha   90.00
_cell.angle_beta   90.00
_cell.angle_gamma   90.00
#
_symmetry.space_group_name_H-M   'P 1'
#
loop_
_entity.id
_entity.type
_entity.pdbx_description
1 polymer ?
#
loop_
_entity_poly.entity_id
_entity_poly.type
_entity_poly.pdbx_seq_one_letter_code
_entity_poly.pdbx_strand_id
1 'polypeptide(L)'
;MFVKDLQAGAAVDGVLVVREAQLRAKRDGAQYLRLVLGDRTGCLPSNVWDDVAAACEVATVGSAVQVAGRVQVSDRYGAELQLQTLAAAVPGTFDETALQDGPPRSAALMEADLRELVATVQDADLRRLLDAVFGADAPTWLRYRSAPAAKRFHQAYRHGLLEHSLSVAQAVSAISATFGGVDRDVAVTGALLHDLGKLDAYAFAGGAIEMTDAGKLQGEIPLGYYRVRRLIDDLDGFDARTAEAVLHIILSHHGSLEHGSPVVPCTREATLVHFCDNLGGRLGSFDRLEKELPSGERWSSFDRAIGSGAYFPASAVAVAQRAAA
;
A
#
# COMPACT_ATOMS: atom_id res chain seq x y z
N MET A 1 21.33 8.51 -0.02
CA MET A 1 21.49 7.57 -1.15
C MET A 1 20.17 6.81 -1.24
N PHE A 2 19.59 6.76 -2.42
CA PHE A 2 18.36 5.99 -2.64
C PHE A 2 18.57 4.96 -3.76
N VAL A 3 17.87 3.82 -3.65
CA VAL A 3 18.02 2.71 -4.62
C VAL A 3 17.75 3.17 -6.06
N LYS A 4 16.73 4.02 -6.27
CA LYS A 4 16.38 4.55 -7.61
C LYS A 4 17.51 5.36 -8.28
N ASP A 5 18.44 5.91 -7.48
CA ASP A 5 19.52 6.75 -7.99
C ASP A 5 20.81 5.93 -8.29
N LEU A 6 20.79 4.63 -8.00
CA LEU A 6 21.94 3.75 -8.17
C LEU A 6 22.09 3.33 -9.64
N GLN A 7 23.31 3.49 -10.16
CA GLN A 7 23.67 3.09 -11.51
C GLN A 7 24.62 1.87 -11.49
N ALA A 8 24.80 1.22 -12.63
CA ALA A 8 25.78 0.16 -12.79
C ALA A 8 27.17 0.61 -12.33
N GLY A 9 27.81 -0.19 -11.49
CA GLY A 9 29.13 0.11 -10.91
C GLY A 9 29.10 1.01 -9.68
N ALA A 10 27.94 1.55 -9.28
CA ALA A 10 27.83 2.41 -8.10
C ALA A 10 28.24 1.65 -6.83
N ALA A 11 29.06 2.29 -5.99
CA ALA A 11 29.32 1.79 -4.64
C ALA A 11 28.12 2.09 -3.75
N VAL A 12 27.72 1.11 -2.96
CA VAL A 12 26.66 1.20 -1.96
C VAL A 12 27.30 1.06 -0.59
N ASP A 13 27.06 2.02 0.28
CA ASP A 13 27.41 1.99 1.71
C ASP A 13 26.27 2.70 2.45
N GLY A 14 25.45 1.95 3.17
CA GLY A 14 24.29 2.51 3.83
C GLY A 14 23.35 1.46 4.41
N VAL A 15 22.23 1.94 4.94
CA VAL A 15 21.21 1.08 5.54
C VAL A 15 20.10 0.82 4.53
N LEU A 16 19.73 -0.46 4.38
CA LEU A 16 18.60 -0.93 3.59
C LEU A 16 17.70 -1.82 4.45
N VAL A 17 16.44 -1.96 4.06
CA VAL A 17 15.52 -2.91 4.71
C VAL A 17 15.48 -4.22 3.94
N VAL A 18 15.42 -5.33 4.66
CA VAL A 18 15.23 -6.67 4.08
C VAL A 18 13.76 -6.83 3.67
N ARG A 19 13.48 -6.85 2.37
CA ARG A 19 12.14 -7.07 1.81
C ARG A 19 11.81 -8.56 1.67
N GLU A 20 12.82 -9.34 1.26
CA GLU A 20 12.73 -10.79 1.16
C GLU A 20 14.02 -11.44 1.64
N ALA A 21 13.89 -12.60 2.27
CA ALA A 21 14.99 -13.47 2.68
C ALA A 21 14.60 -14.92 2.41
N GLN A 22 15.34 -15.61 1.53
CA GLN A 22 15.05 -16.98 1.14
C GLN A 22 16.34 -17.81 1.13
N LEU A 23 16.40 -18.83 2.00
CA LEU A 23 17.46 -19.80 1.96
C LEU A 23 17.24 -20.72 0.75
N ARG A 24 18.25 -20.87 -0.11
CA ARG A 24 18.21 -21.68 -1.33
C ARG A 24 19.39 -22.63 -1.41
N ALA A 25 19.19 -23.76 -2.06
CA ALA A 25 20.25 -24.72 -2.33
C ALA A 25 20.87 -24.50 -3.72
N LYS A 26 22.20 -24.59 -3.81
CA LYS A 26 22.96 -24.68 -5.06
C LYS A 26 22.86 -26.10 -5.64
N ARG A 27 23.30 -26.27 -6.86
CA ARG A 27 23.33 -27.60 -7.53
C ARG A 27 24.25 -28.62 -6.83
N ASP A 28 25.25 -28.14 -6.11
CA ASP A 28 26.20 -28.95 -5.33
C ASP A 28 25.72 -29.26 -3.91
N GLY A 29 24.49 -28.80 -3.53
CA GLY A 29 23.90 -28.98 -2.21
C GLY A 29 24.27 -27.89 -1.20
N ALA A 30 25.23 -27.02 -1.48
CA ALA A 30 25.56 -25.90 -0.61
C ALA A 30 24.40 -24.88 -0.57
N GLN A 31 24.21 -24.23 0.57
CA GLN A 31 23.16 -23.22 0.73
C GLN A 31 23.68 -21.81 0.45
N TYR A 32 22.80 -20.94 -0.01
CA TYR A 32 23.03 -19.51 -0.10
C TYR A 32 21.75 -18.76 0.31
N LEU A 33 21.91 -17.54 0.80
CA LEU A 33 20.78 -16.70 1.18
C LEU A 33 20.50 -15.69 0.05
N ARG A 34 19.33 -15.81 -0.57
CA ARG A 34 18.82 -14.81 -1.50
C ARG A 34 18.07 -13.74 -0.72
N LEU A 35 18.47 -12.49 -0.93
CA LEU A 35 17.86 -11.31 -0.34
C LEU A 35 17.26 -10.41 -1.42
N VAL A 36 16.22 -9.66 -1.05
CA VAL A 36 15.82 -8.43 -1.72
C VAL A 36 15.95 -7.32 -0.68
N LEU A 37 16.84 -6.38 -0.97
CA LEU A 37 17.17 -5.26 -0.10
C LEU A 37 16.65 -3.97 -0.73
N GLY A 38 16.09 -3.07 0.06
CA GLY A 38 15.49 -1.86 -0.51
C GLY A 38 15.37 -0.71 0.45
N ASP A 39 14.95 0.40 -0.10
CA ASP A 39 14.50 1.60 0.60
C ASP A 39 13.10 2.00 0.10
N ARG A 40 12.63 3.19 0.45
CA ARG A 40 11.32 3.69 0.00
C ARG A 40 11.22 3.93 -1.52
N THR A 41 12.32 3.89 -2.26
CA THR A 41 12.37 4.27 -3.68
C THR A 41 12.53 3.09 -4.63
N GLY A 42 12.93 1.91 -4.12
CA GLY A 42 13.12 0.71 -4.90
C GLY A 42 13.80 -0.39 -4.13
N CYS A 43 14.08 -1.48 -4.81
CA CYS A 43 14.76 -2.64 -4.25
C CYS A 43 15.78 -3.22 -5.23
N LEU A 44 16.79 -3.93 -4.68
CA LEU A 44 17.80 -4.67 -5.42
C LEU A 44 17.89 -6.09 -4.90
N PRO A 45 17.85 -7.10 -5.77
CA PRO A 45 18.20 -8.45 -5.39
C PRO A 45 19.68 -8.52 -4.99
N SER A 46 19.99 -9.46 -4.11
CA SER A 46 21.34 -9.73 -3.64
C SER A 46 21.46 -11.18 -3.21
N ASN A 47 22.67 -11.72 -3.26
CA ASN A 47 22.94 -13.07 -2.80
C ASN A 47 24.12 -13.07 -1.82
N VAL A 48 23.97 -13.80 -0.71
CA VAL A 48 25.04 -14.07 0.25
C VAL A 48 25.48 -15.51 0.06
N TRP A 49 26.74 -15.68 -0.34
CA TRP A 49 27.31 -16.97 -0.70
C TRP A 49 28.13 -17.62 0.42
N ASP A 50 28.67 -16.80 1.32
CA ASP A 50 29.53 -17.17 2.43
C ASP A 50 28.89 -16.72 3.75
N ASP A 51 29.24 -17.36 4.85
CA ASP A 51 28.71 -17.06 6.19
C ASP A 51 27.17 -16.99 6.26
N VAL A 52 26.50 -17.86 5.50
CA VAL A 52 25.04 -17.86 5.30
C VAL A 52 24.29 -17.94 6.63
N ALA A 53 24.79 -18.69 7.62
CA ALA A 53 24.14 -18.80 8.92
C ALA A 53 24.12 -17.46 9.65
N ALA A 54 25.24 -16.75 9.72
CA ALA A 54 25.34 -15.43 10.32
C ALA A 54 24.46 -14.39 9.57
N ALA A 55 24.43 -14.47 8.24
CA ALA A 55 23.56 -13.62 7.43
C ALA A 55 22.07 -13.84 7.72
N CYS A 56 21.63 -15.08 7.94
CA CYS A 56 20.24 -15.40 8.29
C CYS A 56 19.84 -14.84 9.67
N GLU A 57 20.78 -14.73 10.61
CA GLU A 57 20.49 -14.15 11.94
C GLU A 57 20.18 -12.66 11.88
N VAL A 58 20.84 -11.92 10.99
CA VAL A 58 20.69 -10.46 10.89
C VAL A 58 19.70 -10.03 9.80
N ALA A 59 19.54 -10.80 8.73
CA ALA A 59 18.73 -10.48 7.58
C ALA A 59 17.33 -11.13 7.65
N THR A 60 16.55 -10.79 8.65
CA THR A 60 15.13 -11.17 8.71
C THR A 60 14.26 -10.17 7.95
N VAL A 61 13.15 -10.62 7.37
CA VAL A 61 12.22 -9.72 6.65
C VAL A 61 11.75 -8.61 7.56
N GLY A 62 11.88 -7.37 7.11
CA GLY A 62 11.56 -6.15 7.87
C GLY A 62 12.73 -5.59 8.69
N SER A 63 13.84 -6.32 8.86
CA SER A 63 15.01 -5.78 9.57
C SER A 63 15.77 -4.75 8.74
N ALA A 64 16.31 -3.72 9.41
CA ALA A 64 17.25 -2.79 8.82
C ALA A 64 18.66 -3.38 8.91
N VAL A 65 19.38 -3.40 7.78
CA VAL A 65 20.72 -3.93 7.66
C VAL A 65 21.67 -2.88 7.09
N GLN A 66 22.84 -2.74 7.71
CA GLN A 66 23.96 -1.98 7.16
C GLN A 66 24.62 -2.84 6.10
N VAL A 67 24.75 -2.31 4.89
CA VAL A 67 25.35 -3.01 3.76
C VAL A 67 26.45 -2.18 3.12
N ALA A 68 27.50 -2.85 2.68
CA ALA A 68 28.43 -2.27 1.72
C ALA A 68 28.57 -3.24 0.53
N GLY A 69 28.72 -2.67 -0.67
CA GLY A 69 28.80 -3.46 -1.89
C GLY A 69 28.86 -2.60 -3.15
N ARG A 70 28.56 -3.24 -4.28
CA ARG A 70 28.56 -2.57 -5.59
C ARG A 70 27.40 -3.06 -6.44
N VAL A 71 26.73 -2.15 -7.13
CA VAL A 71 25.68 -2.51 -8.09
C VAL A 71 26.31 -3.11 -9.34
N GLN A 72 25.88 -4.30 -9.69
CA GLN A 72 26.17 -4.90 -10.99
C GLN A 72 24.88 -4.99 -11.81
N VAL A 73 25.00 -4.81 -13.11
CA VAL A 73 23.89 -4.98 -14.06
C VAL A 73 24.30 -6.06 -15.07
N SER A 74 23.46 -7.05 -15.20
CA SER A 74 23.62 -8.09 -16.22
C SER A 74 22.43 -8.10 -17.16
N ASP A 75 22.66 -8.44 -18.43
CA ASP A 75 21.60 -8.52 -19.45
C ASP A 75 20.52 -9.57 -19.12
N ARG A 76 20.89 -10.57 -18.31
CA ARG A 76 20.00 -11.70 -17.98
C ARG A 76 19.21 -11.52 -16.67
N TYR A 77 19.78 -10.83 -15.67
CA TYR A 77 19.22 -10.77 -14.34
C TYR A 77 18.93 -9.33 -13.86
N GLY A 78 19.21 -8.34 -14.71
CA GLY A 78 19.03 -6.93 -14.34
C GLY A 78 20.06 -6.43 -13.34
N ALA A 79 19.68 -5.43 -12.54
CA ALA A 79 20.51 -4.87 -11.51
C ALA A 79 20.50 -5.75 -10.25
N GLU A 80 21.68 -6.01 -9.68
CA GLU A 80 21.89 -6.79 -8.46
C GLU A 80 22.94 -6.08 -7.58
N LEU A 81 22.75 -6.11 -6.26
CA LEU A 81 23.73 -5.61 -5.31
C LEU A 81 24.69 -6.77 -4.92
N GLN A 82 25.93 -6.66 -5.36
CA GLN A 82 26.98 -7.53 -4.86
C GLN A 82 27.44 -7.06 -3.48
N LEU A 83 27.02 -7.81 -2.47
CA LEU A 83 27.36 -7.53 -1.08
C LEU A 83 28.82 -7.87 -0.80
N GLN A 84 29.50 -6.95 -0.11
CA GLN A 84 30.80 -7.16 0.53
C GLN A 84 30.65 -7.33 2.05
N THR A 85 29.72 -6.55 2.65
CA THR A 85 29.38 -6.66 4.06
C THR A 85 27.87 -6.61 4.28
N LEU A 86 27.43 -7.32 5.30
CA LEU A 86 26.05 -7.34 5.78
C LEU A 86 26.07 -7.44 7.31
N ALA A 87 25.48 -6.47 7.99
CA ALA A 87 25.38 -6.43 9.44
C ALA A 87 24.02 -5.85 9.88
N ALA A 88 23.62 -6.11 11.12
CA ALA A 88 22.45 -5.44 11.69
C ALA A 88 22.70 -3.93 11.77
N ALA A 89 21.75 -3.11 11.32
CA ALA A 89 21.85 -1.67 11.47
C ALA A 89 21.60 -1.25 12.93
N VAL A 90 22.34 -0.24 13.38
CA VAL A 90 22.18 0.28 14.75
C VAL A 90 21.00 1.25 14.79
N PRO A 91 19.96 1.00 15.61
CA PRO A 91 18.81 1.90 15.74
C PRO A 91 19.25 3.33 16.09
N GLY A 92 18.59 4.32 15.46
CA GLY A 92 18.90 5.74 15.68
C GLY A 92 20.08 6.29 14.87
N THR A 93 20.80 5.47 14.10
CA THR A 93 21.92 5.95 13.22
C THR A 93 21.47 6.21 11.78
N PHE A 94 20.22 5.93 11.46
CA PHE A 94 19.66 6.09 10.12
C PHE A 94 18.22 6.62 10.17
N ASP A 95 17.77 7.19 9.07
CA ASP A 95 16.38 7.65 8.91
C ASP A 95 15.48 6.45 8.56
N GLU A 96 14.70 5.98 9.54
CA GLU A 96 13.74 4.89 9.35
C GLU A 96 12.69 5.19 8.25
N THR A 97 12.34 6.47 8.06
CA THR A 97 11.37 6.87 7.04
C THR A 97 11.91 6.73 5.62
N ALA A 98 13.22 6.70 5.47
CA ALA A 98 13.88 6.46 4.18
C ALA A 98 13.85 4.98 3.77
N LEU A 99 13.68 4.07 4.73
CA LEU A 99 13.69 2.62 4.50
C LEU A 99 12.31 2.03 4.23
N GLN A 100 11.27 2.66 4.74
CA GLN A 100 9.90 2.15 4.63
C GLN A 100 9.23 2.70 3.39
N ASP A 101 8.56 1.82 2.64
CA ASP A 101 7.60 2.28 1.64
C ASP A 101 6.56 3.17 2.31
N GLY A 102 6.16 4.18 1.59
CA GLY A 102 5.18 5.12 2.08
C GLY A 102 4.55 5.90 0.93
N PRO A 103 3.49 6.65 1.23
CA PRO A 103 2.82 7.46 0.24
C PRO A 103 3.79 8.53 -0.32
N PRO A 104 3.64 8.92 -1.59
CA PRO A 104 4.42 10.01 -2.19
C PRO A 104 4.13 11.36 -1.53
N ARG A 105 2.97 11.50 -0.90
CA ARG A 105 2.53 12.68 -0.16
C ARG A 105 2.69 12.49 1.34
N SER A 106 3.02 13.54 2.07
CA SER A 106 3.13 13.44 3.52
C SER A 106 1.77 13.14 4.18
N ALA A 107 1.78 12.38 5.28
CA ALA A 107 0.57 12.07 6.02
C ALA A 107 -0.18 13.34 6.50
N ALA A 108 0.54 14.41 6.81
CA ALA A 108 -0.07 15.68 7.23
C ALA A 108 -0.85 16.37 6.09
N LEU A 109 -0.33 16.33 4.86
CA LEU A 109 -1.05 16.85 3.70
C LEU A 109 -2.28 16.01 3.37
N MET A 110 -2.17 14.68 3.43
CA MET A 110 -3.32 13.79 3.22
C MET A 110 -4.38 13.96 4.31
N GLU A 111 -3.98 14.17 5.56
CA GLU A 111 -4.89 14.48 6.64
C GLU A 111 -5.63 15.82 6.42
N ALA A 112 -4.93 16.85 5.98
CA ALA A 112 -5.54 18.13 5.65
C ALA A 112 -6.60 17.99 4.54
N ASP A 113 -6.27 17.28 3.46
CA ASP A 113 -7.19 17.02 2.35
C ASP A 113 -8.39 16.17 2.79
N LEU A 114 -8.19 15.16 3.65
CA LEU A 114 -9.29 14.37 4.20
C LEU A 114 -10.26 15.24 5.00
N ARG A 115 -9.74 16.12 5.88
CA ARG A 115 -10.57 17.03 6.67
C ARG A 115 -11.30 18.03 5.79
N GLU A 116 -10.65 18.54 4.75
CA GLU A 116 -11.30 19.40 3.76
C GLU A 116 -12.44 18.68 3.03
N LEU A 117 -12.20 17.44 2.59
CA LEU A 117 -13.22 16.61 1.94
C LEU A 117 -14.39 16.31 2.88
N VAL A 118 -14.13 15.91 4.13
CA VAL A 118 -15.18 15.69 5.16
C VAL A 118 -16.00 16.95 5.40
N ALA A 119 -15.39 18.13 5.44
CA ALA A 119 -16.09 19.40 5.62
C ALA A 119 -17.06 19.72 4.46
N THR A 120 -16.89 19.12 3.29
CA THR A 120 -17.81 19.29 2.15
C THR A 120 -19.09 18.46 2.26
N VAL A 121 -19.17 17.46 3.13
CA VAL A 121 -20.37 16.65 3.37
C VAL A 121 -21.41 17.50 4.08
N GLN A 122 -22.62 17.59 3.53
CA GLN A 122 -23.70 18.47 4.03
C GLN A 122 -24.68 17.73 4.97
N ASP A 123 -24.87 16.42 4.74
CA ASP A 123 -25.74 15.60 5.58
C ASP A 123 -25.22 15.55 7.02
N ALA A 124 -26.09 15.89 7.98
CA ALA A 124 -25.71 16.02 9.39
C ALA A 124 -25.36 14.68 10.04
N ASP A 125 -26.07 13.61 9.69
CA ASP A 125 -25.84 12.28 10.24
C ASP A 125 -24.53 11.70 9.71
N LEU A 126 -24.27 11.84 8.41
CA LEU A 126 -23.01 11.41 7.80
C LEU A 126 -21.82 12.19 8.37
N ARG A 127 -21.96 13.49 8.64
CA ARG A 127 -20.92 14.26 9.33
C ARG A 127 -20.64 13.74 10.73
N ARG A 128 -21.67 13.45 11.53
CA ARG A 128 -21.52 12.86 12.86
C ARG A 128 -20.78 11.53 12.81
N LEU A 129 -21.11 10.69 11.83
CA LEU A 129 -20.45 9.41 11.61
C LEU A 129 -18.96 9.60 11.22
N LEU A 130 -18.67 10.51 10.30
CA LEU A 130 -17.29 10.83 9.91
C LEU A 130 -16.49 11.44 11.07
N ASP A 131 -17.09 12.27 11.89
CA ASP A 131 -16.46 12.84 13.09
C ASP A 131 -16.17 11.77 14.13
N ALA A 132 -17.02 10.74 14.28
CA ALA A 132 -16.79 9.62 15.18
C ALA A 132 -15.58 8.76 14.75
N VAL A 133 -15.21 8.75 13.46
CA VAL A 133 -14.06 8.02 12.93
C VAL A 133 -12.81 8.89 12.80
N PHE A 134 -12.95 10.10 12.27
CA PHE A 134 -11.85 10.99 11.86
C PHE A 134 -11.68 12.21 12.75
N GLY A 135 -12.56 12.45 13.72
CA GLY A 135 -12.42 13.56 14.66
C GLY A 135 -11.07 13.54 15.37
N ALA A 136 -10.60 14.70 15.82
CA ALA A 136 -9.28 14.83 16.45
C ALA A 136 -9.12 13.92 17.68
N ASP A 137 -10.20 13.73 18.45
CA ASP A 137 -10.24 12.90 19.66
C ASP A 137 -10.81 11.49 19.39
N ALA A 138 -11.10 11.14 18.13
CA ALA A 138 -11.65 9.83 17.80
C ALA A 138 -10.62 8.72 18.08
N PRO A 139 -10.95 7.69 18.90
CA PRO A 139 -10.03 6.60 19.23
C PRO A 139 -9.53 5.85 17.99
N THR A 140 -10.31 5.86 16.92
CA THR A 140 -10.01 5.18 15.65
C THR A 140 -8.96 5.93 14.84
N TRP A 141 -8.89 7.28 14.95
CA TRP A 141 -8.12 8.13 14.06
C TRP A 141 -6.63 7.78 13.98
N LEU A 142 -5.94 7.66 15.10
CA LEU A 142 -4.49 7.37 15.10
C LEU A 142 -4.18 6.03 14.45
N ARG A 143 -5.03 5.02 14.66
CA ARG A 143 -4.90 3.70 14.02
C ARG A 143 -5.14 3.81 12.53
N TYR A 144 -6.23 4.46 12.12
CA TYR A 144 -6.59 4.67 10.71
C TYR A 144 -5.48 5.41 9.95
N ARG A 145 -5.02 6.52 10.52
CA ARG A 145 -3.98 7.36 9.93
C ARG A 145 -2.69 6.59 9.61
N SER A 146 -2.35 5.60 10.43
CA SER A 146 -1.09 4.86 10.31
C SER A 146 -1.23 3.47 9.69
N ALA A 147 -2.44 2.97 9.48
CA ALA A 147 -2.68 1.62 8.98
C ALA A 147 -2.26 1.46 7.51
N PRO A 148 -1.83 0.25 7.10
CA PRO A 148 -1.66 -0.12 5.69
C PRO A 148 -3.01 -0.41 5.03
N ALA A 149 -3.10 -0.25 3.70
CA ALA A 149 -4.28 -0.61 2.93
C ALA A 149 -4.32 -2.09 2.52
N ALA A 150 -3.17 -2.74 2.41
CA ALA A 150 -3.08 -4.14 1.99
C ALA A 150 -1.85 -4.82 2.60
N LYS A 151 -1.79 -6.16 2.48
CA LYS A 151 -0.61 -6.93 2.91
C LYS A 151 0.52 -6.91 1.87
N ARG A 152 0.22 -6.93 0.56
CA ARG A 152 1.21 -7.15 -0.51
C ARG A 152 1.00 -6.37 -1.80
N PHE A 153 -0.18 -5.80 -2.00
CA PHE A 153 -0.52 -5.14 -3.27
C PHE A 153 -0.30 -3.61 -3.18
N HIS A 154 -1.26 -2.84 -3.66
CA HIS A 154 -1.22 -1.40 -3.60
C HIS A 154 -1.23 -0.89 -2.15
N GLN A 155 -0.45 0.13 -1.85
CA GLN A 155 -0.43 0.86 -0.57
C GLN A 155 -0.22 -0.05 0.66
N ALA A 156 0.60 -1.12 0.50
CA ALA A 156 0.99 -2.05 1.55
C ALA A 156 2.10 -1.45 2.43
N TYR A 157 1.86 -0.27 3.01
CA TYR A 157 2.81 0.49 3.82
C TYR A 157 2.08 1.38 4.83
N ARG A 158 2.85 1.97 5.74
CA ARG A 158 2.33 2.92 6.73
C ARG A 158 1.64 4.09 6.05
N HIS A 159 0.47 4.48 6.54
CA HIS A 159 -0.43 5.50 5.97
C HIS A 159 -1.13 5.07 4.67
N GLY A 160 -0.97 3.82 4.25
CA GLY A 160 -1.57 3.32 3.01
C GLY A 160 -3.10 3.36 3.03
N LEU A 161 -3.73 3.06 4.17
CA LEU A 161 -5.19 3.13 4.30
C LEU A 161 -5.72 4.56 4.16
N LEU A 162 -5.03 5.54 4.76
CA LEU A 162 -5.37 6.95 4.60
C LEU A 162 -5.25 7.38 3.14
N GLU A 163 -4.14 7.05 2.48
CA GLU A 163 -3.92 7.39 1.07
C GLU A 163 -4.96 6.77 0.16
N HIS A 164 -5.22 5.47 0.34
CA HIS A 164 -6.18 4.71 -0.46
C HIS A 164 -7.58 5.30 -0.35
N SER A 165 -8.12 5.34 0.87
CA SER A 165 -9.50 5.79 1.08
C SER A 165 -9.70 7.26 0.69
N LEU A 166 -8.69 8.12 0.92
CA LEU A 166 -8.74 9.52 0.47
C LEU A 166 -8.76 9.59 -1.06
N SER A 167 -7.91 8.85 -1.76
CA SER A 167 -7.86 8.85 -3.23
C SER A 167 -9.16 8.34 -3.84
N VAL A 168 -9.73 7.27 -3.29
CA VAL A 168 -11.03 6.74 -3.72
C VAL A 168 -12.14 7.77 -3.47
N ALA A 169 -12.19 8.38 -2.30
CA ALA A 169 -13.22 9.37 -1.96
C ALA A 169 -13.10 10.66 -2.78
N GLN A 170 -11.90 11.12 -3.10
CA GLN A 170 -11.67 12.26 -3.99
C GLN A 170 -12.14 11.93 -5.42
N ALA A 171 -11.83 10.73 -5.94
CA ALA A 171 -12.31 10.27 -7.25
C ALA A 171 -13.85 10.19 -7.27
N VAL A 172 -14.47 9.58 -6.25
CA VAL A 172 -15.92 9.49 -6.07
C VAL A 172 -16.54 10.89 -6.06
N SER A 173 -15.98 11.82 -5.29
CA SER A 173 -16.44 13.21 -5.22
C SER A 173 -16.40 13.92 -6.58
N ALA A 174 -15.31 13.75 -7.33
CA ALA A 174 -15.13 14.34 -8.64
C ALA A 174 -16.11 13.77 -9.69
N ILE A 175 -16.26 12.44 -9.69
CA ILE A 175 -17.09 11.73 -10.68
C ILE A 175 -18.58 11.85 -10.37
N SER A 176 -18.99 11.93 -9.11
CA SER A 176 -20.41 12.05 -8.71
C SER A 176 -21.12 13.23 -9.34
N ALA A 177 -20.42 14.33 -9.60
CA ALA A 177 -20.96 15.50 -10.27
C ALA A 177 -21.26 15.26 -11.78
N THR A 178 -20.67 14.21 -12.38
CA THR A 178 -20.84 13.90 -13.80
C THR A 178 -22.07 13.05 -14.07
N PHE A 179 -22.43 12.16 -13.13
CA PHE A 179 -23.57 11.25 -13.28
C PHE A 179 -24.74 11.69 -12.39
N GLY A 180 -25.90 11.96 -13.01
CA GLY A 180 -27.09 12.36 -12.27
C GLY A 180 -27.64 11.27 -11.35
N GLY A 181 -28.20 11.68 -10.20
CA GLY A 181 -28.91 10.81 -9.26
C GLY A 181 -27.99 10.00 -8.33
N VAL A 182 -26.74 10.38 -8.21
CA VAL A 182 -25.82 9.90 -7.16
C VAL A 182 -25.94 10.84 -5.96
N ASP A 183 -26.19 10.28 -4.79
CA ASP A 183 -26.03 11.00 -3.53
C ASP A 183 -24.53 11.08 -3.20
N ARG A 184 -23.96 12.28 -3.42
CA ARG A 184 -22.52 12.51 -3.23
C ARG A 184 -22.09 12.31 -1.79
N ASP A 185 -22.89 12.75 -0.83
CA ASP A 185 -22.52 12.67 0.58
C ASP A 185 -22.49 11.24 1.07
N VAL A 186 -23.44 10.42 0.67
CA VAL A 186 -23.45 8.96 0.91
C VAL A 186 -22.26 8.31 0.24
N ALA A 187 -21.98 8.62 -1.04
CA ALA A 187 -20.92 8.00 -1.80
C ALA A 187 -19.53 8.34 -1.23
N VAL A 188 -19.27 9.61 -0.89
CA VAL A 188 -18.01 10.07 -0.28
C VAL A 188 -17.82 9.44 1.10
N THR A 189 -18.86 9.41 1.93
CA THR A 189 -18.82 8.78 3.26
C THR A 189 -18.53 7.29 3.14
N GLY A 190 -19.24 6.59 2.26
CA GLY A 190 -18.99 5.17 1.98
C GLY A 190 -17.57 4.92 1.50
N ALA A 191 -17.05 5.76 0.60
CA ALA A 191 -15.67 5.67 0.10
C ALA A 191 -14.62 5.90 1.18
N LEU A 192 -14.84 6.79 2.14
CA LEU A 192 -13.92 7.00 3.27
C LEU A 192 -13.95 5.83 4.28
N LEU A 193 -15.07 5.11 4.38
CA LEU A 193 -15.30 4.08 5.39
C LEU A 193 -15.23 2.64 4.86
N HIS A 194 -15.19 2.41 3.53
CA HIS A 194 -15.33 1.07 2.93
C HIS A 194 -14.32 0.06 3.48
N ASP A 195 -13.11 0.53 3.74
CA ASP A 195 -11.96 -0.26 4.18
C ASP A 195 -11.68 -0.18 5.69
N LEU A 196 -12.57 0.40 6.48
CA LEU A 196 -12.34 0.60 7.92
C LEU A 196 -12.08 -0.70 8.69
N GLY A 197 -12.57 -1.82 8.19
CA GLY A 197 -12.34 -3.14 8.76
C GLY A 197 -10.90 -3.63 8.68
N LYS A 198 -10.07 -3.06 7.82
CA LYS A 198 -8.64 -3.36 7.74
C LYS A 198 -7.90 -3.05 9.04
N LEU A 199 -8.44 -2.15 9.87
CA LEU A 199 -7.91 -1.89 11.22
C LEU A 199 -7.93 -3.11 12.13
N ASP A 200 -8.87 -4.02 11.94
CA ASP A 200 -9.01 -5.23 12.75
C ASP A 200 -8.53 -6.47 11.99
N ALA A 201 -8.55 -6.41 10.65
CA ALA A 201 -8.07 -7.50 9.81
C ALA A 201 -6.55 -7.59 9.71
N TYR A 202 -5.83 -6.49 9.88
CA TYR A 202 -4.37 -6.45 9.81
C TYR A 202 -3.73 -5.97 11.11
N ALA A 203 -2.61 -6.61 11.46
CA ALA A 203 -1.65 -6.12 12.43
C ALA A 203 -0.46 -5.50 11.69
N PHE A 204 -0.02 -4.33 12.13
CA PHE A 204 1.13 -3.63 11.59
C PHE A 204 2.12 -3.36 12.71
N ALA A 205 3.19 -4.13 12.77
CA ALA A 205 4.24 -4.00 13.77
C ALA A 205 5.63 -4.21 13.13
N GLY A 206 6.59 -3.35 13.48
CA GLY A 206 7.97 -3.47 13.00
C GLY A 206 8.12 -3.41 11.46
N GLY A 207 7.17 -2.79 10.75
CA GLY A 207 7.17 -2.72 9.28
C GLY A 207 6.59 -3.96 8.59
N ALA A 208 6.25 -5.01 9.32
CA ALA A 208 5.58 -6.19 8.77
C ALA A 208 4.06 -6.04 8.88
N ILE A 209 3.35 -6.44 7.81
CA ILE A 209 1.89 -6.46 7.76
C ILE A 209 1.43 -7.90 7.80
N GLU A 210 0.72 -8.26 8.86
CA GLU A 210 0.17 -9.61 9.02
C GLU A 210 -1.34 -9.60 9.17
N MET A 211 -1.98 -10.64 8.65
CA MET A 211 -3.41 -10.83 8.85
C MET A 211 -3.65 -11.37 10.26
N THR A 212 -4.53 -10.71 11.01
CA THR A 212 -4.95 -11.16 12.35
C THR A 212 -5.80 -12.42 12.25
N ASP A 213 -6.04 -13.10 13.38
CA ASP A 213 -6.98 -14.21 13.39
C ASP A 213 -8.40 -13.76 13.07
N ALA A 214 -8.82 -12.59 13.53
CA ALA A 214 -10.11 -12.00 13.15
C ALA A 214 -10.18 -11.76 11.63
N GLY A 215 -9.12 -11.22 11.02
CA GLY A 215 -9.04 -11.03 9.58
C GLY A 215 -9.14 -12.33 8.79
N LYS A 216 -8.47 -13.41 9.26
CA LYS A 216 -8.54 -14.73 8.62
C LYS A 216 -9.90 -15.41 8.76
N LEU A 217 -10.54 -15.26 9.92
CA LEU A 217 -11.80 -15.96 10.23
C LEU A 217 -13.03 -15.23 9.72
N GLN A 218 -13.00 -13.89 9.66
CA GLN A 218 -14.17 -13.07 9.37
C GLN A 218 -14.03 -12.26 8.07
N GLY A 219 -12.81 -11.90 7.69
CA GLY A 219 -12.56 -10.98 6.58
C GLY A 219 -12.76 -9.52 6.96
N GLU A 220 -12.16 -8.61 6.19
CA GLU A 220 -12.20 -7.17 6.45
C GLU A 220 -13.59 -6.56 6.26
N ILE A 221 -14.34 -7.01 5.25
CA ILE A 221 -15.66 -6.44 4.94
C ILE A 221 -16.65 -6.62 6.09
N PRO A 222 -16.88 -7.84 6.65
CA PRO A 222 -17.71 -8.02 7.82
C PRO A 222 -17.22 -7.27 9.06
N LEU A 223 -15.91 -7.20 9.27
CA LEU A 223 -15.32 -6.43 10.38
C LEU A 223 -15.60 -4.93 10.22
N GLY A 224 -15.47 -4.40 8.98
CA GLY A 224 -15.79 -3.01 8.66
C GLY A 224 -17.26 -2.69 8.84
N TYR A 225 -18.14 -3.55 8.31
CA TYR A 225 -19.58 -3.44 8.50
C TYR A 225 -19.95 -3.38 9.99
N TYR A 226 -19.45 -4.32 10.79
CA TYR A 226 -19.74 -4.39 12.21
C TYR A 226 -19.27 -3.12 12.96
N ARG A 227 -18.07 -2.62 12.63
CA ARG A 227 -17.52 -1.41 13.24
C ARG A 227 -18.35 -0.19 12.91
N VAL A 228 -18.70 0.03 11.64
CA VAL A 228 -19.49 1.17 11.21
C VAL A 228 -20.93 1.06 11.73
N ARG A 229 -21.53 -0.13 11.73
CA ARG A 229 -22.84 -0.37 12.29
C ARG A 229 -22.91 0.03 13.76
N ARG A 230 -21.93 -0.37 14.56
CA ARG A 230 -21.86 0.04 15.98
C ARG A 230 -21.75 1.55 16.16
N LEU A 231 -20.92 2.20 15.35
CA LEU A 231 -20.81 3.66 15.40
C LEU A 231 -22.16 4.35 15.09
N ILE A 232 -22.88 3.83 14.11
CA ILE A 232 -24.22 4.34 13.76
C ILE A 232 -25.21 4.10 14.91
N ASP A 233 -25.19 2.91 15.55
CA ASP A 233 -26.07 2.59 16.67
C ASP A 233 -25.83 3.47 17.90
N ASP A 234 -24.59 3.95 18.08
CA ASP A 234 -24.21 4.87 19.15
C ASP A 234 -24.60 6.35 18.83
N LEU A 235 -25.09 6.63 17.62
CA LEU A 235 -25.53 7.97 17.18
C LEU A 235 -27.06 8.08 17.22
N ASP A 236 -27.58 8.70 18.27
CA ASP A 236 -29.03 8.88 18.42
C ASP A 236 -29.69 9.54 17.19
N GLY A 237 -30.79 8.94 16.73
CA GLY A 237 -31.61 9.48 15.66
C GLY A 237 -30.99 9.43 14.27
N PHE A 238 -29.96 8.60 14.05
CA PHE A 238 -29.38 8.40 12.72
C PHE A 238 -30.42 7.86 11.74
N ASP A 239 -30.55 8.48 10.55
CA ASP A 239 -31.53 8.02 9.55
C ASP A 239 -31.25 6.60 9.06
N ALA A 240 -32.26 5.74 9.17
CA ALA A 240 -32.12 4.33 8.84
C ALA A 240 -31.77 4.07 7.37
N ARG A 241 -32.30 4.87 6.43
CA ARG A 241 -32.04 4.72 4.99
C ARG A 241 -30.61 5.15 4.64
N THR A 242 -30.14 6.22 5.24
CA THR A 242 -28.76 6.69 5.11
C THR A 242 -27.81 5.65 5.69
N ALA A 243 -28.14 5.05 6.84
CA ALA A 243 -27.38 3.94 7.43
C ALA A 243 -27.27 2.75 6.48
N GLU A 244 -28.42 2.28 5.94
CA GLU A 244 -28.45 1.16 4.99
C GLU A 244 -27.63 1.44 3.74
N ALA A 245 -27.67 2.67 3.20
CA ALA A 245 -26.91 3.06 2.01
C ALA A 245 -25.39 2.98 2.25
N VAL A 246 -24.89 3.56 3.36
CA VAL A 246 -23.46 3.49 3.72
C VAL A 246 -23.02 2.06 4.00
N LEU A 247 -23.78 1.30 4.76
CA LEU A 247 -23.46 -0.10 5.09
C LEU A 247 -23.48 -1.00 3.85
N HIS A 248 -24.37 -0.74 2.88
CA HIS A 248 -24.39 -1.45 1.61
C HIS A 248 -23.11 -1.17 0.79
N ILE A 249 -22.59 0.04 0.77
CA ILE A 249 -21.32 0.35 0.12
C ILE A 249 -20.20 -0.52 0.73
N ILE A 250 -20.10 -0.57 2.05
CA ILE A 250 -19.08 -1.38 2.74
C ILE A 250 -19.21 -2.86 2.37
N LEU A 251 -20.42 -3.41 2.36
CA LEU A 251 -20.66 -4.83 2.05
C LEU A 251 -20.39 -5.19 0.59
N SER A 252 -20.42 -4.23 -0.33
CA SER A 252 -20.41 -4.50 -1.76
C SER A 252 -19.22 -3.93 -2.53
N HIS A 253 -18.29 -3.21 -1.87
CA HIS A 253 -17.25 -2.45 -2.57
C HIS A 253 -16.28 -3.30 -3.42
N HIS A 254 -16.02 -4.58 -3.10
CA HIS A 254 -15.27 -5.47 -3.98
C HIS A 254 -16.01 -5.87 -5.27
N GLY A 255 -17.31 -5.58 -5.37
CA GLY A 255 -18.12 -5.65 -6.59
C GLY A 255 -18.66 -7.02 -6.96
N SER A 256 -18.05 -8.12 -6.51
CA SER A 256 -18.52 -9.48 -6.80
C SER A 256 -18.31 -10.42 -5.61
N LEU A 257 -19.13 -11.47 -5.56
CA LEU A 257 -19.01 -12.53 -4.53
C LEU A 257 -17.66 -13.25 -4.61
N GLU A 258 -17.14 -13.42 -5.83
CA GLU A 258 -15.85 -14.06 -6.09
C GLU A 258 -14.67 -13.27 -5.52
N HIS A 259 -14.82 -11.96 -5.40
CA HIS A 259 -13.84 -11.08 -4.78
C HIS A 259 -14.04 -10.88 -3.27
N GLY A 260 -15.01 -11.59 -2.68
CA GLY A 260 -15.27 -11.60 -1.24
C GLY A 260 -16.32 -10.61 -0.76
N SER A 261 -17.00 -9.85 -1.65
CA SER A 261 -18.16 -9.05 -1.25
C SER A 261 -19.32 -9.97 -0.86
N PRO A 262 -19.94 -9.80 0.32
CA PRO A 262 -21.15 -10.57 0.69
C PRO A 262 -22.33 -10.33 -0.25
N VAL A 263 -22.41 -9.17 -0.86
CA VAL A 263 -23.43 -8.77 -1.85
C VAL A 263 -22.79 -7.96 -2.98
N VAL A 264 -23.47 -7.88 -4.12
CA VAL A 264 -23.03 -7.03 -5.24
C VAL A 264 -23.54 -5.58 -5.07
N PRO A 265 -22.91 -4.57 -5.68
CA PRO A 265 -23.38 -3.18 -5.64
C PRO A 265 -24.78 -3.05 -6.28
N CYS A 266 -25.76 -2.62 -5.51
CA CYS A 266 -27.15 -2.46 -5.96
C CYS A 266 -27.63 -1.01 -5.97
N THR A 267 -26.77 -0.05 -5.54
CA THR A 267 -27.06 1.39 -5.62
C THR A 267 -26.08 2.10 -6.53
N ARG A 268 -26.39 3.32 -6.94
CA ARG A 268 -25.48 4.15 -7.75
C ARG A 268 -24.21 4.49 -7.00
N GLU A 269 -24.34 4.81 -5.72
CA GLU A 269 -23.27 5.14 -4.80
C GLU A 269 -22.31 3.96 -4.62
N ALA A 270 -22.86 2.77 -4.33
CA ALA A 270 -22.07 1.54 -4.17
C ALA A 270 -21.36 1.16 -5.47
N THR A 271 -22.04 1.29 -6.62
CA THR A 271 -21.43 1.05 -7.93
C THR A 271 -20.28 2.02 -8.19
N LEU A 272 -20.47 3.32 -7.90
CA LEU A 272 -19.43 4.32 -8.09
C LEU A 272 -18.22 4.06 -7.20
N VAL A 273 -18.45 3.77 -5.92
CA VAL A 273 -17.36 3.45 -4.98
C VAL A 273 -16.59 2.21 -5.43
N HIS A 274 -17.29 1.13 -5.81
CA HIS A 274 -16.65 -0.08 -6.33
C HIS A 274 -15.72 0.20 -7.51
N PHE A 275 -16.18 0.97 -8.52
CA PHE A 275 -15.34 1.26 -9.68
C PHE A 275 -14.17 2.17 -9.35
N CYS A 276 -14.33 3.15 -8.45
CA CYS A 276 -13.24 4.02 -8.02
C CYS A 276 -12.21 3.25 -7.17
N ASP A 277 -12.65 2.36 -6.30
CA ASP A 277 -11.78 1.48 -5.51
C ASP A 277 -10.97 0.54 -6.42
N ASN A 278 -11.63 -0.17 -7.32
CA ASN A 278 -10.97 -1.04 -8.30
C ASN A 278 -9.96 -0.29 -9.17
N LEU A 279 -10.30 0.93 -9.62
CA LEU A 279 -9.39 1.80 -10.36
C LEU A 279 -8.16 2.17 -9.51
N GLY A 280 -8.38 2.59 -8.26
CA GLY A 280 -7.31 2.94 -7.32
C GLY A 280 -6.35 1.78 -7.08
N GLY A 281 -6.88 0.57 -6.85
CA GLY A 281 -6.10 -0.65 -6.69
C GLY A 281 -5.26 -1.01 -7.92
N ARG A 282 -5.85 -0.85 -9.13
CA ARG A 282 -5.13 -1.10 -10.39
C ARG A 282 -4.03 -0.07 -10.64
N LEU A 283 -4.30 1.22 -10.43
CA LEU A 283 -3.28 2.27 -10.59
C LEU A 283 -2.14 2.11 -9.57
N GLY A 284 -2.46 1.80 -8.31
CA GLY A 284 -1.44 1.48 -7.31
C GLY A 284 -0.56 0.26 -7.66
N SER A 285 -1.10 -0.69 -8.47
CA SER A 285 -0.29 -1.79 -9.01
C SER A 285 0.71 -1.29 -10.05
N PHE A 286 0.37 -0.28 -10.87
CA PHE A 286 1.32 0.36 -11.78
C PHE A 286 2.46 1.02 -11.00
N ASP A 287 2.17 1.77 -9.93
CA ASP A 287 3.19 2.44 -9.11
C ASP A 287 4.19 1.45 -8.51
N ARG A 288 3.70 0.28 -8.07
CA ARG A 288 4.55 -0.80 -7.57
C ARG A 288 5.42 -1.40 -8.68
N LEU A 289 4.81 -1.74 -9.82
CA LEU A 289 5.52 -2.35 -10.95
C LEU A 289 6.57 -1.41 -11.55
N GLU A 290 6.33 -0.10 -11.54
CA GLU A 290 7.32 0.89 -11.97
C GLU A 290 8.55 0.91 -11.05
N LYS A 291 8.34 0.81 -9.71
CA LYS A 291 9.44 0.70 -8.75
C LYS A 291 10.25 -0.60 -8.88
N GLU A 292 9.58 -1.69 -9.27
CA GLU A 292 10.20 -3.01 -9.44
C GLU A 292 10.83 -3.20 -10.85
N LEU A 293 10.58 -2.25 -11.78
CA LEU A 293 11.01 -2.37 -13.17
C LEU A 293 12.54 -2.29 -13.28
N PRO A 294 13.20 -3.29 -13.90
CA PRO A 294 14.64 -3.24 -14.12
C PRO A 294 15.04 -2.05 -14.99
N SER A 295 16.20 -1.47 -14.70
CA SER A 295 16.72 -0.32 -15.46
C SER A 295 16.84 -0.65 -16.95
N GLY A 296 16.25 0.19 -17.81
CA GLY A 296 16.25 0.03 -19.25
C GLY A 296 15.10 -0.80 -19.83
N GLU A 297 14.36 -1.50 -19.00
CA GLU A 297 13.14 -2.19 -19.42
C GLU A 297 11.98 -1.20 -19.53
N ARG A 298 10.99 -1.55 -20.37
CA ARG A 298 9.76 -0.77 -20.56
C ARG A 298 8.51 -1.57 -20.25
N TRP A 299 8.64 -2.87 -20.09
CA TRP A 299 7.54 -3.77 -19.74
C TRP A 299 7.85 -4.49 -18.44
N SER A 300 6.89 -4.49 -17.53
CA SER A 300 6.97 -5.33 -16.34
C SER A 300 6.72 -6.80 -16.70
N SER A 301 7.02 -7.70 -15.74
CA SER A 301 6.48 -9.06 -15.77
C SER A 301 4.94 -9.04 -15.67
N PHE A 302 4.32 -10.19 -15.97
CA PHE A 302 2.87 -10.37 -15.80
C PHE A 302 2.43 -10.12 -14.36
N ASP A 303 1.43 -9.26 -14.18
CA ASP A 303 0.80 -8.98 -12.89
C ASP A 303 -0.69 -9.38 -12.91
N ARG A 304 -1.12 -10.07 -11.84
CA ARG A 304 -2.49 -10.60 -11.76
C ARG A 304 -3.55 -9.51 -11.58
N ALA A 305 -3.22 -8.42 -10.89
CA ALA A 305 -4.18 -7.33 -10.65
C ALA A 305 -4.48 -6.56 -11.94
N ILE A 306 -3.48 -6.43 -12.83
CA ILE A 306 -3.64 -5.79 -14.13
C ILE A 306 -4.14 -6.80 -15.18
N GLY A 307 -3.81 -8.09 -15.03
CA GLY A 307 -4.09 -9.15 -15.99
C GLY A 307 -3.15 -9.17 -17.20
N SER A 308 -2.05 -8.41 -17.13
CA SER A 308 -1.04 -8.31 -18.18
C SER A 308 0.28 -7.77 -17.62
N GLY A 309 1.31 -7.57 -18.45
CA GLY A 309 2.45 -6.70 -18.11
C GLY A 309 2.05 -5.23 -18.26
N ALA A 310 2.64 -4.38 -17.44
CA ALA A 310 2.49 -2.92 -17.52
C ALA A 310 3.56 -2.32 -18.43
N TYR A 311 3.20 -1.32 -19.22
CA TYR A 311 4.11 -0.58 -20.08
C TYR A 311 4.47 0.76 -19.47
N PHE A 312 5.77 1.03 -19.38
CA PHE A 312 6.34 2.30 -18.91
C PHE A 312 7.15 2.91 -20.05
N PRO A 313 6.78 4.09 -20.57
CA PRO A 313 7.57 4.77 -21.59
C PRO A 313 8.94 5.15 -20.98
N ALA A 314 10.01 5.08 -21.78
CA ALA A 314 11.33 5.53 -21.32
C ALA A 314 11.22 6.99 -20.85
N SER A 315 11.69 7.29 -19.63
CA SER A 315 11.69 8.67 -19.15
C SER A 315 12.55 9.54 -20.06
N ALA A 316 12.18 10.79 -20.24
CA ALA A 316 12.90 11.75 -21.11
C ALA A 316 14.39 11.89 -20.73
N VAL A 317 14.76 11.60 -19.49
CA VAL A 317 16.13 11.55 -18.98
C VAL A 317 16.94 10.42 -19.60
N ALA A 318 16.34 9.22 -19.76
CA ALA A 318 16.99 8.07 -20.39
C ALA A 318 17.19 8.26 -21.91
N VAL A 319 16.29 9.00 -22.56
CA VAL A 319 16.38 9.34 -24.00
C VAL A 319 17.49 10.36 -24.26
N ALA A 320 17.63 11.37 -23.38
CA ALA A 320 18.70 12.38 -23.50
C ALA A 320 20.11 11.78 -23.30
N GLN A 321 20.25 10.78 -22.44
CA GLN A 321 21.53 10.08 -22.23
C GLN A 321 21.92 9.17 -23.39
N ARG A 322 20.96 8.58 -24.14
CA ARG A 322 21.25 7.79 -25.34
C ARG A 322 21.56 8.65 -26.57
N ALA A 323 21.11 9.90 -26.60
CA ALA A 323 21.43 10.84 -27.68
C ALA A 323 22.78 11.55 -27.49
N ALA A 324 23.38 11.45 -26.30
CA ALA A 324 24.67 12.03 -25.94
C ALA A 324 25.83 11.00 -25.90
N ALA A 325 25.56 9.72 -26.14
CA ALA A 325 26.53 8.64 -26.26
C ALA A 325 26.62 8.16 -27.73
#